data_8492165153b9c681c007aef4cef48e7e
#
_entry.id   8492165153b9c681c007aef4cef48e7e
#
_cell.length_a   1.000
_cell.length_b   1.000
_cell.length_c   1.000
_cell.angle_alpha   90.00
_cell.angle_beta   90.00
_cell.angle_gamma   90.00
#
_symmetry.space_group_name_H-M   'P 1'
#
loop_
_entity.id
_entity.type
_entity.pdbx_description
1 polymer ?
#
loop_
_entity_poly.entity_id
_entity_poly.type
_entity_poly.pdbx_seq_one_letter_code
_entity_poly.pdbx_strand_id
1 'polypeptide(L)'
;VDPAWSTTESNYIIVAPGVRQFVDNEYEIYAKEGLDWLAKTVNGRNSLSGKTVKLAADLDMTGIDYVPAGNTIASYPSTAFAGVFDGQGHTISNLSVASHTGQYSAAGLFGAITGTVKNVKLANVNISSDHYAGGVVGYISNNTGASVQNCSVEGGSIKSTAHLKAGST
;
A
#
# COMPACT_ATOMS: atom_id res chain seq x y z
N VAL A 1 4.57 19.20 36.56
CA VAL A 1 4.57 18.16 35.49
C VAL A 1 3.23 17.48 35.54
N ASP A 2 2.47 17.61 34.49
CA ASP A 2 1.17 16.95 34.37
C ASP A 2 1.39 15.43 34.42
N PRO A 3 0.81 14.69 35.37
CA PRO A 3 0.93 13.24 35.43
C PRO A 3 0.34 12.53 34.21
N ALA A 4 -0.42 13.21 33.36
CA ALA A 4 -0.86 12.69 32.04
C ALA A 4 0.30 12.51 31.06
N TRP A 5 1.46 13.05 31.29
CA TRP A 5 2.70 12.78 30.56
C TRP A 5 3.36 11.48 31.00
N SER A 6 2.71 10.75 31.86
CA SER A 6 3.25 9.51 32.35
C SER A 6 3.21 8.43 31.27
N THR A 7 4.37 8.07 30.81
CA THR A 7 4.83 6.71 30.51
C THR A 7 4.06 5.84 29.50
N THR A 8 2.92 6.27 28.97
CA THR A 8 2.14 5.53 27.96
C THR A 8 2.02 6.26 26.62
N GLU A 9 2.34 7.54 26.57
CA GLU A 9 2.49 8.21 25.30
C GLU A 9 3.90 7.97 24.80
N SER A 10 4.02 7.02 23.90
CA SER A 10 5.24 6.79 23.15
C SER A 10 5.65 8.10 22.47
N ASN A 11 6.87 8.54 22.68
CA ASN A 11 7.40 9.70 22.00
C ASN A 11 7.35 9.45 20.49
N TYR A 12 6.61 10.24 19.79
CA TYR A 12 6.50 10.19 18.33
C TYR A 12 6.59 11.58 17.72
N ILE A 13 6.93 11.63 16.45
CA ILE A 13 6.85 12.84 15.63
C ILE A 13 5.84 12.64 14.51
N ILE A 14 5.14 13.71 14.12
CA ILE A 14 4.31 13.71 12.93
C ILE A 14 5.22 13.97 11.72
N VAL A 15 5.33 12.98 10.84
CA VAL A 15 6.20 13.08 9.66
C VAL A 15 5.45 13.53 8.40
N ALA A 16 4.15 13.29 8.38
CA ALA A 16 3.24 13.69 7.31
C ALA A 16 1.80 13.67 7.83
N PRO A 17 0.83 14.30 7.13
CA PRO A 17 -0.58 14.14 7.49
C PRO A 17 -0.97 12.67 7.57
N GLY A 18 -1.54 12.28 8.71
CA GLY A 18 -1.96 10.90 8.96
C GLY A 18 -0.85 9.91 9.29
N VAL A 19 0.40 10.36 9.47
CA VAL A 19 1.56 9.50 9.74
C VAL A 19 2.36 10.01 10.92
N ARG A 20 2.62 9.13 11.87
CA ARG A 20 3.55 9.36 12.98
C ARG A 20 4.67 8.33 12.98
N GLN A 21 5.81 8.75 13.47
CA GLN A 21 7.01 7.92 13.60
C GLN A 21 7.40 7.83 15.08
N PHE A 22 7.53 6.61 15.59
CA PHE A 22 7.90 6.37 16.98
C PHE A 22 9.40 6.21 17.18
N VAL A 23 9.98 5.39 16.31
CA VAL A 23 11.42 5.12 16.24
C VAL A 23 11.83 5.10 14.78
N ASP A 24 13.10 5.19 14.50
CA ASP A 24 13.63 5.34 13.13
C ASP A 24 13.13 4.32 12.11
N ASN A 25 12.71 3.14 12.57
CA ASN A 25 12.30 2.05 11.70
C ASN A 25 10.80 1.78 11.70
N GLU A 26 9.99 2.54 12.44
CA GLU A 26 8.58 2.27 12.60
C GLU A 26 7.73 3.52 12.37
N TYR A 27 6.80 3.39 11.43
CA TYR A 27 5.78 4.39 11.11
C TYR A 27 4.40 3.83 11.42
N GLU A 28 3.48 4.73 11.75
CA GLU A 28 2.10 4.38 11.99
C GLU A 28 1.18 5.31 11.22
N ILE A 29 0.28 4.71 10.43
CA ILE A 29 -0.76 5.44 9.68
C ILE A 29 -2.00 5.45 10.55
N TYR A 30 -2.45 6.64 10.95
CA TYR A 30 -3.62 6.83 11.80
C TYR A 30 -4.77 7.57 11.09
N ALA A 31 -4.56 8.00 9.84
CA ALA A 31 -5.58 8.62 9.01
C ALA A 31 -5.35 8.30 7.54
N LYS A 32 -6.39 8.43 6.71
CA LYS A 32 -6.36 8.06 5.29
C LYS A 32 -5.28 8.78 4.47
N GLU A 33 -4.92 9.99 4.85
CA GLU A 33 -3.85 10.76 4.21
C GLU A 33 -2.49 10.06 4.31
N GLY A 34 -2.31 9.19 5.29
CA GLY A 34 -1.11 8.38 5.45
C GLY A 34 -0.89 7.38 4.32
N LEU A 35 -1.93 6.90 3.65
CA LEU A 35 -1.78 6.07 2.45
C LEU A 35 -1.23 6.87 1.27
N ASP A 36 -1.60 8.13 1.14
CA ASP A 36 -1.01 9.02 0.13
C ASP A 36 0.48 9.25 0.39
N TRP A 37 0.86 9.48 1.64
CA TRP A 37 2.27 9.55 2.03
C TRP A 37 3.03 8.27 1.67
N LEU A 38 2.47 7.11 1.97
CA LEU A 38 3.07 5.81 1.66
C LEU A 38 3.31 5.67 0.15
N ALA A 39 2.29 5.96 -0.64
CA ALA A 39 2.36 5.89 -2.10
C ALA A 39 3.40 6.86 -2.66
N LYS A 40 3.39 8.11 -2.26
CA LYS A 40 4.36 9.13 -2.71
C LYS A 40 5.79 8.78 -2.31
N THR A 41 5.98 8.25 -1.11
CA THR A 41 7.29 7.83 -0.61
C THR A 41 7.87 6.70 -1.46
N VAL A 42 7.10 5.64 -1.67
CA VAL A 42 7.54 4.47 -2.45
C VAL A 42 7.71 4.82 -3.93
N ASN A 43 6.77 5.55 -4.52
CA ASN A 43 6.84 5.96 -5.92
C ASN A 43 7.96 6.99 -6.17
N GLY A 44 8.37 7.72 -5.13
CA GLY A 44 9.55 8.57 -5.13
C GLY A 44 10.88 7.81 -4.96
N ARG A 45 10.87 6.48 -5.06
CA ARG A 45 12.02 5.58 -4.93
C ARG A 45 12.59 5.42 -3.52
N ASN A 46 11.82 5.76 -2.51
CA ASN A 46 12.11 5.32 -1.15
C ASN A 46 11.27 4.08 -0.85
N SER A 47 11.87 2.93 -1.03
CA SER A 47 11.19 1.63 -0.90
C SER A 47 10.80 1.26 0.53
N LEU A 48 11.21 2.05 1.52
CA LEU A 48 11.03 1.78 2.95
C LEU A 48 11.64 0.43 3.41
N SER A 49 12.71 -0.01 2.74
CA SER A 49 13.45 -1.21 3.12
C SER A 49 13.94 -1.12 4.58
N GLY A 50 13.75 -2.17 5.34
CA GLY A 50 14.09 -2.22 6.77
C GLY A 50 13.12 -1.43 7.67
N LYS A 51 12.07 -0.83 7.13
CA LYS A 51 11.05 -0.10 7.86
C LYS A 51 9.77 -0.92 8.02
N THR A 52 9.05 -0.65 9.09
CA THR A 52 7.70 -1.18 9.32
C THR A 52 6.70 -0.04 9.31
N VAL A 53 5.62 -0.22 8.57
CA VAL A 53 4.48 0.69 8.51
C VAL A 53 3.26 -0.05 9.06
N LYS A 54 2.67 0.47 10.13
CA LYS A 54 1.49 -0.13 10.79
C LYS A 54 0.26 0.72 10.54
N LEU A 55 -0.91 0.08 10.46
CA LEU A 55 -2.18 0.79 10.59
C LEU A 55 -2.58 0.89 12.07
N ALA A 56 -3.01 2.08 12.48
CA ALA A 56 -3.51 2.34 13.82
C ALA A 56 -5.03 2.45 13.88
N ALA A 57 -5.70 2.49 12.72
CA ALA A 57 -7.15 2.66 12.63
C ALA A 57 -7.67 2.10 11.31
N ASP A 58 -8.97 1.85 11.27
CA ASP A 58 -9.67 1.60 10.02
C ASP A 58 -9.66 2.88 9.17
N LEU A 59 -9.50 2.71 7.86
CA LEU A 59 -9.44 3.83 6.92
C LEU A 59 -10.60 3.73 5.91
N ASP A 60 -11.29 4.82 5.70
CA ASP A 60 -12.31 4.96 4.66
C ASP A 60 -11.77 5.85 3.52
N MET A 61 -11.57 5.25 2.37
CA MET A 61 -10.99 5.90 1.19
C MET A 61 -12.05 6.48 0.25
N THR A 62 -13.30 6.62 0.69
CA THR A 62 -14.38 7.16 -0.13
C THR A 62 -14.01 8.50 -0.75
N GLY A 63 -14.22 8.63 -2.06
CA GLY A 63 -13.97 9.86 -2.82
C GLY A 63 -12.50 10.13 -3.16
N ILE A 64 -11.60 9.23 -2.82
CA ILE A 64 -10.16 9.35 -3.12
C ILE A 64 -9.82 8.45 -4.29
N ASP A 65 -9.24 9.02 -5.33
CA ASP A 65 -8.58 8.24 -6.39
C ASP A 65 -7.16 7.91 -5.92
N TYR A 66 -7.00 6.70 -5.42
CA TYR A 66 -5.76 6.26 -4.81
C TYR A 66 -4.71 5.91 -5.88
N VAL A 67 -3.51 6.42 -5.71
CA VAL A 67 -2.36 5.99 -6.51
C VAL A 67 -1.63 4.90 -5.74
N PRO A 68 -1.52 3.67 -6.28
CA PRO A 68 -0.89 2.58 -5.55
C PRO A 68 0.57 2.84 -5.19
N ALA A 69 0.98 2.41 -4.01
CA ALA A 69 2.40 2.36 -3.65
C ALA A 69 3.10 1.31 -4.51
N GLY A 70 4.16 1.71 -5.23
CA GLY A 70 4.80 0.84 -6.21
C GLY A 70 3.97 0.67 -7.48
N ASN A 71 3.42 1.74 -7.99
CA ASN A 71 2.42 1.77 -9.06
C ASN A 71 2.91 1.34 -10.45
N THR A 72 4.20 1.06 -10.61
CA THR A 72 4.77 0.63 -11.88
C THR A 72 5.87 -0.42 -11.68
N ILE A 73 5.95 -1.36 -12.58
CA ILE A 73 7.05 -2.34 -12.64
C ILE A 73 8.14 -1.97 -13.66
N ALA A 74 8.03 -0.81 -14.31
CA ALA A 74 9.01 -0.36 -15.32
C ALA A 74 10.44 -0.28 -14.78
N SER A 75 10.60 0.02 -13.50
CA SER A 75 11.89 0.06 -12.81
C SER A 75 11.93 -0.90 -11.61
N TYR A 76 11.16 -1.98 -11.67
CA TYR A 76 11.17 -2.99 -10.63
C TYR A 76 12.57 -3.61 -10.47
N PRO A 77 13.09 -3.86 -9.27
CA PRO A 77 12.39 -3.71 -7.97
C PRO A 77 12.53 -2.32 -7.32
N SER A 78 13.22 -1.36 -7.93
CA SER A 78 13.54 -0.07 -7.30
C SER A 78 12.33 0.83 -7.04
N THR A 79 11.18 0.53 -7.64
CA THR A 79 9.91 1.24 -7.43
C THR A 79 8.93 0.45 -6.55
N ALA A 80 9.34 -0.72 -6.05
CA ALA A 80 8.49 -1.56 -5.22
C ALA A 80 8.62 -1.22 -3.73
N PHE A 81 7.57 -1.52 -2.97
CA PHE A 81 7.62 -1.45 -1.52
C PHE A 81 8.44 -2.62 -0.96
N ALA A 82 9.47 -2.31 -0.18
CA ALA A 82 10.43 -3.30 0.33
C ALA A 82 10.41 -3.46 1.86
N GLY A 83 9.54 -2.72 2.55
CA GLY A 83 9.38 -2.79 4.00
C GLY A 83 8.42 -3.88 4.45
N VAL A 84 7.95 -3.74 5.67
CA VAL A 84 6.85 -4.52 6.24
C VAL A 84 5.65 -3.60 6.43
N PHE A 85 4.52 -3.94 5.83
CA PHE A 85 3.25 -3.29 6.09
C PHE A 85 2.38 -4.22 6.92
N ASP A 86 2.04 -3.77 8.12
CA ASP A 86 1.22 -4.52 9.06
C ASP A 86 -0.11 -3.79 9.31
N GLY A 87 -1.18 -4.32 8.76
CA GLY A 87 -2.52 -3.77 8.91
C GLY A 87 -3.10 -3.92 10.32
N GLN A 88 -2.47 -4.71 11.18
CA GLN A 88 -2.92 -4.97 12.57
C GLN A 88 -4.39 -5.40 12.68
N GLY A 89 -4.93 -6.02 11.64
CA GLY A 89 -6.33 -6.43 11.58
C GLY A 89 -7.32 -5.32 11.25
N HIS A 90 -6.84 -4.11 10.98
CA HIS A 90 -7.68 -3.01 10.52
C HIS A 90 -8.17 -3.20 9.09
N THR A 91 -9.27 -2.51 8.79
CA THR A 91 -9.91 -2.53 7.48
C THR A 91 -9.67 -1.22 6.74
N ILE A 92 -9.29 -1.32 5.47
CA ILE A 92 -9.31 -0.22 4.52
C ILE A 92 -10.51 -0.45 3.60
N SER A 93 -11.47 0.47 3.64
CA SER A 93 -12.69 0.38 2.85
C SER A 93 -12.72 1.39 1.71
N ASN A 94 -13.47 1.05 0.66
CA ASN A 94 -13.73 1.93 -0.48
C ASN A 94 -12.47 2.38 -1.22
N LEU A 95 -11.45 1.52 -1.25
CA LEU A 95 -10.23 1.78 -2.00
C LEU A 95 -10.53 1.78 -3.49
N SER A 96 -10.29 2.90 -4.16
CA SER A 96 -10.54 3.07 -5.59
C SER A 96 -9.26 3.47 -6.32
N VAL A 97 -8.94 2.71 -7.37
CA VAL A 97 -7.88 3.00 -8.32
C VAL A 97 -8.52 3.06 -9.70
N ALA A 98 -8.91 4.28 -10.13
CA ALA A 98 -9.76 4.46 -11.30
C ALA A 98 -8.98 4.59 -12.63
N SER A 99 -7.77 5.13 -12.59
CA SER A 99 -7.08 5.60 -13.81
C SER A 99 -5.63 5.14 -13.88
N HIS A 100 -5.38 3.87 -13.54
CA HIS A 100 -4.01 3.37 -13.60
C HIS A 100 -3.72 2.70 -14.94
N THR A 101 -3.07 3.45 -15.85
CA THR A 101 -2.85 3.09 -17.24
C THR A 101 -1.38 2.88 -17.56
N GLY A 102 -1.11 2.13 -18.63
CA GLY A 102 0.23 1.90 -19.16
C GLY A 102 0.69 0.45 -19.07
N GLN A 103 1.59 0.09 -19.97
CA GLN A 103 2.03 -1.31 -20.12
C GLN A 103 2.79 -1.88 -18.92
N TYR A 104 3.21 -1.04 -17.99
CA TYR A 104 3.90 -1.45 -16.76
C TYR A 104 3.10 -1.10 -15.51
N SER A 105 1.82 -0.80 -15.67
CA SER A 105 0.97 -0.44 -14.55
C SER A 105 0.72 -1.62 -13.62
N ALA A 106 0.77 -1.35 -12.33
CA ALA A 106 0.44 -2.32 -11.30
C ALA A 106 -0.44 -1.65 -10.24
N ALA A 107 -1.61 -2.19 -10.00
CA ALA A 107 -2.62 -1.62 -9.13
C ALA A 107 -3.06 -2.58 -8.03
N GLY A 108 -3.36 -2.03 -6.89
CA GLY A 108 -3.80 -2.66 -5.66
C GLY A 108 -3.67 -1.66 -4.51
N LEU A 109 -3.75 -2.09 -3.29
CA LEU A 109 -3.24 -1.30 -2.17
C LEU A 109 -1.75 -1.01 -2.39
N PHE A 110 -1.02 -2.05 -2.77
CA PHE A 110 0.33 -1.96 -3.34
C PHE A 110 0.30 -2.40 -4.80
N GLY A 111 0.92 -1.64 -5.68
CA GLY A 111 1.11 -2.06 -7.06
C GLY A 111 2.14 -3.17 -7.14
N ALA A 112 3.35 -2.94 -6.61
CA ALA A 112 4.43 -3.92 -6.57
C ALA A 112 5.13 -3.93 -5.22
N ILE A 113 5.51 -5.11 -4.75
CA ILE A 113 6.26 -5.30 -3.51
C ILE A 113 7.47 -6.21 -3.69
N THR A 114 8.47 -5.99 -2.85
CA THR A 114 9.58 -6.92 -2.59
C THR A 114 9.65 -7.30 -1.11
N GLY A 115 8.89 -6.60 -0.27
CA GLY A 115 8.77 -6.82 1.16
C GLY A 115 7.55 -7.66 1.55
N THR A 116 6.99 -7.37 2.71
CA THR A 116 5.87 -8.11 3.29
C THR A 116 4.66 -7.21 3.53
N VAL A 117 3.48 -7.70 3.16
CA VAL A 117 2.19 -7.10 3.53
C VAL A 117 1.40 -8.12 4.34
N LYS A 118 0.93 -7.75 5.51
CA LYS A 118 0.24 -8.67 6.40
C LYS A 118 -0.89 -8.02 7.21
N ASN A 119 -1.83 -8.86 7.65
CA ASN A 119 -2.89 -8.52 8.60
C ASN A 119 -3.77 -7.35 8.15
N VAL A 120 -4.01 -7.19 6.85
CA VAL A 120 -4.87 -6.13 6.33
C VAL A 120 -6.15 -6.71 5.74
N LYS A 121 -7.24 -6.04 5.99
CA LYS A 121 -8.55 -6.33 5.39
C LYS A 121 -8.93 -5.20 4.43
N LEU A 122 -9.31 -5.56 3.23
CA LEU A 122 -9.87 -4.61 2.26
C LEU A 122 -11.36 -4.90 2.09
N ALA A 123 -12.17 -3.87 2.07
CA ALA A 123 -13.61 -3.97 1.86
C ALA A 123 -14.08 -3.04 0.75
N ASN A 124 -14.91 -3.55 -0.15
CA ASN A 124 -15.53 -2.79 -1.23
C ASN A 124 -14.50 -2.03 -2.08
N VAL A 125 -13.56 -2.76 -2.66
CA VAL A 125 -12.54 -2.19 -3.55
C VAL A 125 -13.07 -1.97 -4.96
N ASN A 126 -12.55 -0.96 -5.65
CA ASN A 126 -12.77 -0.75 -7.07
C ASN A 126 -11.44 -0.45 -7.75
N ILE A 127 -10.80 -1.48 -8.27
CA ILE A 127 -9.43 -1.41 -8.76
C ILE A 127 -9.42 -1.76 -10.24
N SER A 128 -8.87 -0.87 -11.05
CA SER A 128 -8.66 -1.08 -12.48
C SER A 128 -7.22 -0.75 -12.87
N SER A 129 -6.64 -1.57 -13.74
CA SER A 129 -5.30 -1.35 -14.27
C SER A 129 -5.21 -1.87 -15.69
N ASP A 130 -4.36 -1.26 -16.50
CA ASP A 130 -4.12 -1.73 -17.87
C ASP A 130 -3.30 -3.02 -17.92
N HIS A 131 -2.56 -3.36 -16.85
CA HIS A 131 -1.69 -4.53 -16.88
C HIS A 131 -1.89 -5.44 -15.67
N TYR A 132 -1.35 -5.09 -14.50
CA TYR A 132 -1.48 -5.92 -13.31
C TYR A 132 -2.49 -5.32 -12.34
N ALA A 133 -3.43 -6.11 -11.86
CA ALA A 133 -4.41 -5.70 -10.86
C ALA A 133 -4.59 -6.79 -9.80
N GLY A 134 -4.59 -6.36 -8.56
CA GLY A 134 -4.89 -7.19 -7.39
C GLY A 134 -5.60 -6.35 -6.34
N GLY A 135 -6.15 -6.98 -5.30
CA GLY A 135 -6.72 -6.25 -4.17
C GLY A 135 -5.62 -5.70 -3.28
N VAL A 136 -4.85 -6.58 -2.68
CA VAL A 136 -3.75 -6.21 -1.79
C VAL A 136 -2.50 -5.84 -2.59
N VAL A 137 -2.10 -6.67 -3.54
CA VAL A 137 -0.89 -6.48 -4.36
C VAL A 137 -1.19 -6.82 -5.81
N GLY A 138 -0.75 -5.97 -6.74
CA GLY A 138 -0.90 -6.19 -8.17
C GLY A 138 0.19 -7.09 -8.75
N TYR A 139 1.44 -6.95 -8.30
CA TYR A 139 2.59 -7.65 -8.85
C TYR A 139 3.60 -8.08 -7.79
N ILE A 140 4.00 -9.34 -7.86
CA ILE A 140 5.10 -9.89 -7.07
C ILE A 140 5.99 -10.72 -8.01
N SER A 141 7.30 -10.46 -7.97
CA SER A 141 8.26 -11.32 -8.68
C SER A 141 8.66 -12.51 -7.81
N ASN A 142 8.88 -13.64 -8.42
CA ASN A 142 9.27 -14.88 -7.76
C ASN A 142 10.69 -14.87 -7.14
N ASN A 143 11.48 -13.84 -7.40
CA ASN A 143 12.89 -13.80 -6.98
C ASN A 143 13.16 -12.88 -5.77
N THR A 144 12.14 -12.40 -5.07
CA THR A 144 12.33 -11.31 -4.10
C THR A 144 12.10 -11.70 -2.65
N GLY A 145 11.55 -12.87 -2.37
CA GLY A 145 11.13 -13.24 -1.01
C GLY A 145 9.94 -12.41 -0.49
N ALA A 146 9.26 -11.67 -1.37
CA ALA A 146 8.06 -10.93 -1.04
C ALA A 146 6.95 -11.85 -0.55
N SER A 147 6.15 -11.39 0.41
CA SER A 147 5.04 -12.17 0.95
C SER A 147 3.80 -11.35 1.25
N VAL A 148 2.65 -11.98 1.09
CA VAL A 148 1.34 -11.47 1.53
C VAL A 148 0.75 -12.50 2.49
N GLN A 149 0.45 -12.08 3.72
CA GLN A 149 0.07 -12.98 4.79
C GLN A 149 -1.18 -12.47 5.50
N ASN A 150 -2.12 -13.35 5.79
CA ASN A 150 -3.31 -13.03 6.58
C ASN A 150 -4.02 -11.74 6.10
N CYS A 151 -4.20 -11.63 4.79
CA CYS A 151 -4.91 -10.53 4.15
C CYS A 151 -6.21 -11.04 3.54
N SER A 152 -7.21 -10.18 3.49
CA SER A 152 -8.50 -10.48 2.86
C SER A 152 -9.01 -9.31 2.03
N VAL A 153 -9.78 -9.64 1.00
CA VAL A 153 -10.53 -8.68 0.17
C VAL A 153 -11.97 -9.13 0.14
N GLU A 154 -12.89 -8.28 0.58
CA GLU A 154 -14.30 -8.56 0.61
C GLU A 154 -15.10 -7.51 -0.15
N GLY A 155 -15.81 -7.94 -1.16
CA GLY A 155 -16.64 -7.07 -2.01
C GLY A 155 -15.86 -6.17 -2.96
N GLY A 156 -16.60 -5.65 -3.91
CA GLY A 156 -16.06 -4.73 -4.91
C GLY A 156 -15.66 -5.41 -6.22
N SER A 157 -14.77 -4.78 -6.95
CA SER A 157 -14.34 -5.23 -8.28
C SER A 157 -12.85 -4.99 -8.49
N ILE A 158 -12.21 -5.95 -9.14
CA ILE A 158 -10.80 -5.86 -9.55
C ILE A 158 -10.74 -6.21 -11.02
N LYS A 159 -10.20 -5.32 -11.84
CA LYS A 159 -10.19 -5.47 -13.29
C LYS A 159 -8.80 -5.17 -13.87
N SER A 160 -8.27 -6.11 -14.65
CA SER A 160 -7.15 -5.88 -15.55
C SER A 160 -7.68 -5.76 -16.99
N THR A 161 -7.25 -4.73 -17.70
CA THR A 161 -7.63 -4.50 -19.09
C THR A 161 -6.48 -4.80 -20.05
N ALA A 162 -5.48 -5.56 -19.61
CA ALA A 162 -4.38 -5.97 -20.47
C ALA A 162 -4.90 -6.58 -21.80
N HIS A 163 -4.69 -5.87 -22.89
CA HIS A 163 -4.91 -6.42 -24.21
C HIS A 163 -3.77 -7.36 -24.53
N LEU A 164 -4.05 -8.66 -24.56
CA LEU A 164 -3.18 -9.59 -25.24
C LEU A 164 -3.13 -9.11 -26.71
N LYS A 165 -2.01 -8.55 -27.16
CA LYS A 165 -1.78 -8.39 -28.58
C LYS A 165 -1.90 -9.79 -29.17
N ALA A 166 -2.92 -10.02 -29.97
CA ALA A 166 -2.98 -11.20 -30.80
C ALA A 166 -1.65 -11.29 -31.55
N GLY A 167 -0.91 -12.37 -31.32
CA GLY A 167 0.40 -12.54 -31.89
C GLY A 167 0.32 -12.33 -33.39
N SER A 168 1.15 -11.45 -33.91
CA SER A 168 1.45 -11.43 -35.32
C SER A 168 2.12 -12.76 -35.66
N THR A 169 1.42 -13.60 -36.34
CA THR A 169 1.97 -14.75 -37.04
C THR A 169 2.99 -14.31 -38.08
#